data_366ee6fe5877341050742ba23e65e446
#
_entry.id   366ee6fe5877341050742ba23e65e446
#
_cell.length_a   1.000
_cell.length_b   1.000
_cell.length_c   1.000
_cell.angle_alpha   90.00
_cell.angle_beta   90.00
_cell.angle_gamma   90.00
#
_symmetry.space_group_name_H-M   'P 1'
#
loop_
_entity.id
_entity.type
_entity.pdbx_description
1 polymer ?
#
loop_
_entity_poly.entity_id
_entity_poly.type
_entity_poly.pdbx_seq_one_letter_code
_entity_poly.pdbx_strand_id
1 'polypeptide(L)'
;VIAMLMPILGALADYAGNKIKFFLGFFLTGLVLCLAQAIPMSAMAFLTVYVLCTIGLNSSMTFYDAMLPDITTDERMDAVSSSGYAWGYIGSTVPFVICLALIMGGPALGVPTMLATRLSFIITGAWWLIFTLPLIRTYKQKYGRERGPEDTIGHIVGGVFSEVGHTMREIAHNKTVLVYMIAFFFYIDGVHTVISMATSYGSALGIDSTQLVLA
;
A
#
# COMPACT_ATOMS: atom_id res chain seq x y z
N VAL A 1 -0.21 14.00 -3.49
CA VAL A 1 -1.65 13.92 -3.21
C VAL A 1 -1.89 13.10 -1.95
N ILE A 2 -1.43 11.82 -1.87
CA ILE A 2 -1.65 10.94 -0.72
C ILE A 2 -1.16 11.60 0.59
N ALA A 3 0.07 12.09 0.61
CA ALA A 3 0.68 12.70 1.81
C ALA A 3 -0.12 13.89 2.39
N MET A 4 -0.86 14.61 1.57
CA MET A 4 -1.71 15.73 2.03
C MET A 4 -3.08 15.25 2.55
N LEU A 5 -3.60 14.16 2.00
CA LEU A 5 -4.92 13.64 2.37
C LEU A 5 -4.86 12.71 3.59
N MET A 6 -3.73 11.99 3.78
CA MET A 6 -3.63 10.99 4.85
C MET A 6 -3.80 11.55 6.26
N PRO A 7 -3.28 12.72 6.65
CA PRO A 7 -3.53 13.26 7.99
C PRO A 7 -5.03 13.49 8.25
N ILE A 8 -5.77 13.99 7.26
CA ILE A 8 -7.21 14.25 7.37
C ILE A 8 -7.97 12.92 7.45
N LEU A 9 -7.67 11.99 6.54
CA LEU A 9 -8.33 10.69 6.48
C LEU A 9 -7.98 9.83 7.70
N GLY A 10 -6.74 9.94 8.21
CA GLY A 10 -6.29 9.29 9.43
C GLY A 10 -7.10 9.76 10.64
N ALA A 11 -7.22 11.08 10.84
CA ALA A 11 -8.02 11.63 11.92
C ALA A 11 -9.49 11.21 11.86
N LEU A 12 -10.06 11.12 10.65
CA LEU A 12 -11.44 10.61 10.47
C LEU A 12 -11.54 9.10 10.71
N ALA A 13 -10.49 8.35 10.42
CA ALA A 13 -10.43 6.91 10.65
C ALA A 13 -10.25 6.53 12.12
N ASP A 14 -9.70 7.44 12.94
CA ASP A 14 -9.51 7.22 14.38
C ASP A 14 -10.83 7.17 15.16
N TYR A 15 -11.93 7.64 14.58
CA TYR A 15 -13.23 7.41 15.19
C TYR A 15 -13.64 5.94 15.12
N ALA A 16 -14.33 5.46 16.16
CA ALA A 16 -14.69 4.06 16.36
C ALA A 16 -15.37 3.44 15.12
N GLY A 17 -14.82 2.34 14.64
CA GLY A 17 -15.32 1.56 13.50
C GLY A 17 -15.06 2.16 12.12
N ASN A 18 -14.30 3.24 12.00
CA ASN A 18 -14.04 3.87 10.71
C ASN A 18 -12.76 3.38 10.03
N LYS A 19 -11.72 2.94 10.76
CA LYS A 19 -10.47 2.42 10.15
C LYS A 19 -10.75 1.36 9.09
N ILE A 20 -11.57 0.37 9.42
CA ILE A 20 -11.92 -0.70 8.47
C ILE A 20 -12.70 -0.18 7.26
N LYS A 21 -13.55 0.82 7.42
CA LYS A 21 -14.34 1.39 6.32
C LYS A 21 -13.45 2.14 5.32
N PHE A 22 -12.50 2.94 5.83
CA PHE A 22 -11.51 3.62 4.97
C PHE A 22 -10.60 2.62 4.28
N PHE A 23 -10.09 1.63 5.03
CA PHE A 23 -9.32 0.53 4.44
C PHE A 23 -10.08 -0.13 3.28
N LEU A 24 -11.33 -0.56 3.51
CA LEU A 24 -12.17 -1.21 2.50
C LEU A 24 -12.44 -0.31 1.30
N GLY A 25 -12.70 0.96 1.51
CA GLY A 25 -12.92 1.91 0.41
C GLY A 25 -11.71 1.98 -0.54
N PHE A 26 -10.52 2.18 0.00
CA PHE A 26 -9.29 2.23 -0.80
C PHE A 26 -8.88 0.87 -1.36
N PHE A 27 -9.04 -0.21 -0.57
CA PHE A 27 -8.79 -1.57 -1.02
C PHE A 27 -9.67 -1.95 -2.22
N LEU A 28 -11.00 -1.76 -2.12
CA LEU A 28 -11.92 -2.07 -3.22
C LEU A 28 -11.65 -1.23 -4.46
N THR A 29 -11.34 0.07 -4.28
CA THR A 29 -10.96 0.93 -5.39
C THR A 29 -9.70 0.41 -6.07
N GLY A 30 -8.65 0.10 -5.29
CA GLY A 30 -7.41 -0.46 -5.81
C GLY A 30 -7.63 -1.80 -6.50
N LEU A 31 -8.42 -2.70 -5.90
CA LEU A 31 -8.74 -4.02 -6.45
C LEU A 31 -9.47 -3.94 -7.79
N VAL A 32 -10.52 -3.13 -7.88
CA VAL A 32 -11.29 -2.93 -9.12
C VAL A 32 -10.40 -2.36 -10.22
N LEU A 33 -9.56 -1.38 -9.89
CA LEU A 33 -8.63 -0.78 -10.84
C LEU A 33 -7.50 -1.75 -11.24
N CYS A 34 -7.04 -2.60 -10.34
CA CYS A 34 -6.10 -3.69 -10.66
C CYS A 34 -6.70 -4.67 -11.67
N LEU A 35 -7.92 -5.12 -11.43
CA LEU A 35 -8.64 -6.02 -12.36
C LEU A 35 -8.96 -5.32 -13.70
N ALA A 36 -9.25 -4.01 -13.69
CA ALA A 36 -9.49 -3.24 -14.90
C ALA A 36 -8.27 -3.19 -15.84
N GLN A 37 -7.04 -3.30 -15.31
CA GLN A 37 -5.81 -3.37 -16.13
C GLN A 37 -5.75 -4.62 -17.01
N ALA A 38 -6.52 -5.66 -16.72
CA ALA A 38 -6.66 -6.83 -17.60
C ALA A 38 -7.46 -6.53 -18.88
N ILE A 39 -8.23 -5.43 -18.92
CA ILE A 39 -9.07 -5.07 -20.07
C ILE A 39 -8.21 -4.33 -21.09
N PRO A 40 -8.40 -4.59 -22.42
CA PRO A 40 -7.74 -3.83 -23.47
C PRO A 40 -8.11 -2.35 -23.40
N MET A 41 -7.13 -1.48 -23.32
CA MET A 41 -7.33 -0.02 -23.29
C MET A 41 -6.17 0.71 -23.95
N SER A 42 -6.35 2.01 -24.22
CA SER A 42 -5.27 2.85 -24.74
C SER A 42 -4.16 3.03 -23.70
N ALA A 43 -2.93 3.32 -24.13
CA ALA A 43 -1.80 3.54 -23.25
C ALA A 43 -2.07 4.62 -22.19
N MET A 44 -2.73 5.72 -22.57
CA MET A 44 -3.07 6.80 -21.64
C MET A 44 -4.11 6.36 -20.60
N ALA A 45 -5.13 5.60 -21.02
CA ALA A 45 -6.12 5.04 -20.10
C ALA A 45 -5.48 4.04 -19.13
N PHE A 46 -4.61 3.17 -19.62
CA PHE A 46 -3.85 2.22 -18.78
C PHE A 46 -3.02 2.94 -17.72
N LEU A 47 -2.27 3.96 -18.12
CA LEU A 47 -1.46 4.77 -17.22
C LEU A 47 -2.32 5.45 -16.13
N THR A 48 -3.46 6.01 -16.53
CA THR A 48 -4.40 6.63 -15.59
C THR A 48 -4.94 5.61 -14.57
N VAL A 49 -5.40 4.44 -15.05
CA VAL A 49 -5.89 3.36 -14.20
C VAL A 49 -4.79 2.84 -13.26
N TYR A 50 -3.56 2.71 -13.76
CA TYR A 50 -2.40 2.31 -12.98
C TYR A 50 -2.09 3.30 -11.85
N VAL A 51 -2.05 4.60 -12.14
CA VAL A 51 -1.82 5.65 -11.13
C VAL A 51 -2.91 5.63 -10.06
N LEU A 52 -4.18 5.53 -10.45
CA LEU A 52 -5.29 5.45 -9.51
C LEU A 52 -5.26 4.16 -8.69
N CYS A 53 -4.91 3.02 -9.29
CA CYS A 53 -4.70 1.76 -8.59
C CYS A 53 -3.59 1.88 -7.53
N THR A 54 -2.47 2.49 -7.88
CA THR A 54 -1.35 2.73 -6.98
C THR A 54 -1.74 3.65 -5.81
N ILE A 55 -2.55 4.67 -6.07
CA ILE A 55 -3.12 5.52 -5.00
C ILE A 55 -4.00 4.67 -4.06
N GLY A 56 -4.89 3.85 -4.60
CA GLY A 56 -5.75 2.95 -3.81
C GLY A 56 -4.93 1.98 -2.96
N LEU A 57 -3.91 1.35 -3.55
CA LEU A 57 -3.01 0.43 -2.86
C LEU A 57 -2.28 1.12 -1.69
N ASN A 58 -1.56 2.20 -1.96
CA ASN A 58 -0.76 2.89 -0.93
C ASN A 58 -1.65 3.46 0.19
N SER A 59 -2.83 3.98 -0.16
CA SER A 59 -3.77 4.45 0.84
C SER A 59 -4.32 3.30 1.71
N SER A 60 -4.65 2.16 1.11
CA SER A 60 -5.10 0.98 1.87
C SER A 60 -4.01 0.47 2.81
N MET A 61 -2.74 0.44 2.37
CA MET A 61 -1.60 0.05 3.22
C MET A 61 -1.42 0.97 4.42
N THR A 62 -1.59 2.28 4.25
CA THR A 62 -1.52 3.23 5.38
C THR A 62 -2.56 2.93 6.46
N PHE A 63 -3.80 2.60 6.07
CA PHE A 63 -4.83 2.19 7.04
C PHE A 63 -4.58 0.80 7.62
N TYR A 64 -4.02 -0.12 6.83
CA TYR A 64 -3.60 -1.44 7.31
C TYR A 64 -2.56 -1.32 8.42
N ASP A 65 -1.53 -0.51 8.22
CA ASP A 65 -0.48 -0.26 9.22
C ASP A 65 -1.06 0.40 10.49
N ALA A 66 -2.03 1.31 10.34
CA ALA A 66 -2.74 1.94 11.46
C ALA A 66 -3.62 0.97 12.27
N MET A 67 -3.89 -0.24 11.78
CA MET A 67 -4.63 -1.28 12.50
C MET A 67 -3.74 -2.07 13.47
N LEU A 68 -2.43 -1.99 13.35
CA LEU A 68 -1.48 -2.78 14.15
C LEU A 68 -1.70 -2.64 15.67
N PRO A 69 -1.88 -1.43 16.25
CA PRO A 69 -2.14 -1.27 17.68
C PRO A 69 -3.44 -1.96 18.15
N ASP A 70 -4.42 -2.11 17.27
CA ASP A 70 -5.70 -2.74 17.60
C ASP A 70 -5.60 -4.27 17.75
N ILE A 71 -4.59 -4.90 17.13
CA ILE A 71 -4.45 -6.37 17.07
C ILE A 71 -3.38 -6.93 18.00
N THR A 72 -2.50 -6.09 18.56
CA THR A 72 -1.42 -6.54 19.44
C THR A 72 -1.26 -5.61 20.66
N THR A 73 -0.33 -5.94 21.56
CA THR A 73 0.08 -5.10 22.70
C THR A 73 1.42 -4.45 22.40
N ASP A 74 1.75 -3.38 23.14
CA ASP A 74 2.99 -2.61 22.91
C ASP A 74 4.25 -3.50 23.01
N GLU A 75 4.26 -4.46 23.97
CA GLU A 75 5.42 -5.34 24.16
C GLU A 75 5.65 -6.30 22.98
N ARG A 76 4.63 -6.57 22.18
CA ARG A 76 4.68 -7.52 21.05
C ARG A 76 4.59 -6.84 19.69
N MET A 77 4.46 -5.52 19.66
CA MET A 77 4.22 -4.76 18.42
C MET A 77 5.32 -4.99 17.37
N ASP A 78 6.58 -4.91 17.78
CA ASP A 78 7.72 -5.13 16.89
C ASP A 78 7.76 -6.56 16.32
N ALA A 79 7.49 -7.57 17.18
CA ALA A 79 7.49 -8.96 16.75
C ALA A 79 6.35 -9.26 15.77
N VAL A 80 5.15 -8.73 16.03
CA VAL A 80 3.99 -8.91 15.15
C VAL A 80 4.20 -8.17 13.82
N SER A 81 4.68 -6.93 13.86
CA SER A 81 5.01 -6.15 12.66
C SER A 81 6.06 -6.86 11.79
N SER A 82 7.20 -7.23 12.39
CA SER A 82 8.27 -7.93 11.67
C SER A 82 7.82 -9.26 11.08
N SER A 83 7.02 -10.04 11.82
CA SER A 83 6.41 -11.28 11.33
C SER A 83 5.47 -11.02 10.17
N GLY A 84 4.64 -9.97 10.25
CA GLY A 84 3.74 -9.56 9.18
C GLY A 84 4.48 -9.24 7.89
N TYR A 85 5.56 -8.47 7.97
CA TYR A 85 6.43 -8.19 6.81
C TYR A 85 7.07 -9.46 6.24
N ALA A 86 7.62 -10.35 7.10
CA ALA A 86 8.22 -11.60 6.66
C ALA A 86 7.21 -12.48 5.90
N TRP A 87 6.02 -12.68 6.44
CA TRP A 87 4.96 -13.43 5.76
C TRP A 87 4.45 -12.71 4.50
N GLY A 88 4.45 -11.38 4.48
CA GLY A 88 4.14 -10.58 3.30
C GLY A 88 5.11 -10.85 2.14
N TYR A 89 6.42 -10.86 2.40
CA TYR A 89 7.44 -11.20 1.40
C TYR A 89 7.31 -12.64 0.90
N ILE A 90 7.16 -13.61 1.79
CA ILE A 90 6.94 -15.01 1.41
C ILE A 90 5.65 -15.15 0.60
N GLY A 91 4.56 -14.53 1.05
CA GLY A 91 3.28 -14.58 0.39
C GLY A 91 3.26 -13.93 -0.99
N SER A 92 4.02 -12.85 -1.20
CA SER A 92 4.11 -12.17 -2.50
C SER A 92 4.92 -12.96 -3.53
N THR A 93 5.86 -13.80 -3.08
CA THR A 93 6.67 -14.64 -3.97
C THR A 93 5.81 -15.65 -4.75
N VAL A 94 4.75 -16.18 -4.15
CA VAL A 94 3.88 -17.19 -4.79
C VAL A 94 3.20 -16.64 -6.05
N PRO A 95 2.39 -15.56 -5.99
CA PRO A 95 1.76 -15.00 -7.18
C PRO A 95 2.80 -14.47 -8.18
N PHE A 96 3.93 -13.94 -7.70
CA PHE A 96 5.03 -13.50 -8.57
C PHE A 96 5.56 -14.64 -9.43
N VAL A 97 5.90 -15.79 -8.83
CA VAL A 97 6.41 -16.96 -9.56
C VAL A 97 5.36 -17.50 -10.53
N ILE A 98 4.07 -17.55 -10.14
CA ILE A 98 2.99 -17.98 -11.02
C ILE A 98 2.87 -17.05 -12.24
N CYS A 99 2.87 -15.73 -12.02
CA CYS A 99 2.79 -14.75 -13.11
C CYS A 99 4.02 -14.82 -14.03
N LEU A 100 5.20 -14.96 -13.44
CA LEU A 100 6.45 -15.10 -14.20
C LEU A 100 6.42 -16.35 -15.08
N ALA A 101 6.08 -17.51 -14.51
CA ALA A 101 5.95 -18.76 -15.24
C ALA A 101 4.92 -18.65 -16.39
N LEU A 102 3.82 -17.95 -16.16
CA LEU A 102 2.78 -17.71 -17.16
C LEU A 102 3.28 -16.81 -18.31
N ILE A 103 4.00 -15.75 -17.99
CA ILE A 103 4.50 -14.79 -19.01
C ILE A 103 5.64 -15.43 -19.82
N MET A 104 6.56 -16.15 -19.18
CA MET A 104 7.72 -16.74 -19.85
C MET A 104 7.38 -18.07 -20.53
N GLY A 105 6.61 -18.93 -19.87
CA GLY A 105 6.25 -20.26 -20.38
C GLY A 105 4.99 -20.27 -21.27
N GLY A 106 4.13 -19.28 -21.12
CA GLY A 106 2.86 -19.19 -21.86
C GLY A 106 3.00 -19.29 -23.38
N PRO A 107 3.95 -18.57 -24.04
CA PRO A 107 4.14 -18.67 -25.48
C PRO A 107 4.43 -20.10 -25.98
N ALA A 108 5.19 -20.88 -25.21
CA ALA A 108 5.48 -22.29 -25.53
C ALA A 108 4.21 -23.19 -25.44
N LEU A 109 3.21 -22.76 -24.66
CA LEU A 109 1.93 -23.44 -24.49
C LEU A 109 0.82 -22.86 -25.37
N GLY A 110 1.17 -21.96 -26.30
CA GLY A 110 0.20 -21.30 -27.19
C GLY A 110 -0.56 -20.13 -26.57
N VAL A 111 -0.17 -19.66 -25.38
CA VAL A 111 -0.75 -18.48 -24.72
C VAL A 111 0.01 -17.24 -25.14
N PRO A 112 -0.59 -16.28 -25.86
CA PRO A 112 0.08 -15.04 -26.24
C PRO A 112 0.54 -14.25 -25.00
N THR A 113 1.73 -13.65 -25.05
CA THR A 113 2.30 -12.86 -23.94
C THR A 113 1.34 -11.78 -23.43
N MET A 114 0.58 -11.13 -24.33
CA MET A 114 -0.44 -10.14 -23.95
C MET A 114 -1.53 -10.76 -23.07
N LEU A 115 -1.99 -11.97 -23.39
CA LEU A 115 -2.99 -12.67 -22.57
C LEU A 115 -2.40 -13.11 -21.23
N ALA A 116 -1.17 -13.61 -21.23
CA ALA A 116 -0.45 -13.96 -20.00
C ALA A 116 -0.32 -12.75 -19.06
N THR A 117 0.04 -11.58 -19.59
CA THR A 117 0.13 -10.33 -18.81
C THR A 117 -1.22 -9.93 -18.22
N ARG A 118 -2.31 -10.03 -18.99
CA ARG A 118 -3.67 -9.73 -18.49
C ARG A 118 -4.10 -10.69 -17.40
N LEU A 119 -3.84 -11.97 -17.57
CA LEU A 119 -4.12 -12.98 -16.53
C LEU A 119 -3.33 -12.72 -15.26
N SER A 120 -2.12 -12.18 -15.35
CA SER A 120 -1.31 -11.81 -14.19
C SER A 120 -1.98 -10.73 -13.33
N PHE A 121 -2.65 -9.73 -13.92
CA PHE A 121 -3.43 -8.75 -13.15
C PHE A 121 -4.62 -9.42 -12.43
N ILE A 122 -5.28 -10.37 -13.07
CA ILE A 122 -6.39 -11.11 -12.45
C ILE A 122 -5.89 -11.98 -11.30
N ILE A 123 -4.77 -12.69 -11.47
CA ILE A 123 -4.14 -13.50 -10.43
C ILE A 123 -3.74 -12.62 -9.24
N THR A 124 -3.10 -11.49 -9.50
CA THR A 124 -2.69 -10.54 -8.45
C THR A 124 -3.90 -9.98 -7.69
N GLY A 125 -4.95 -9.56 -8.39
CA GLY A 125 -6.17 -9.07 -7.77
C GLY A 125 -6.89 -10.14 -6.95
N ALA A 126 -7.01 -11.37 -7.48
CA ALA A 126 -7.60 -12.50 -6.76
C ALA A 126 -6.79 -12.85 -5.51
N TRP A 127 -5.46 -12.88 -5.60
CA TRP A 127 -4.57 -13.11 -4.48
C TRP A 127 -4.76 -12.05 -3.39
N TRP A 128 -4.74 -10.79 -3.77
CA TRP A 128 -4.97 -9.68 -2.84
C TRP A 128 -6.34 -9.78 -2.15
N LEU A 129 -7.40 -10.10 -2.89
CA LEU A 129 -8.73 -10.30 -2.32
C LEU A 129 -8.76 -11.46 -1.31
N ILE A 130 -8.24 -12.64 -1.69
CA ILE A 130 -8.27 -13.85 -0.86
C ILE A 130 -7.58 -13.60 0.49
N PHE A 131 -6.40 -12.98 0.50
CA PHE A 131 -5.65 -12.74 1.72
C PHE A 131 -6.16 -11.53 2.53
N THR A 132 -6.97 -10.65 1.93
CA THR A 132 -7.65 -9.57 2.64
C THR A 132 -8.93 -10.03 3.35
N LEU A 133 -9.59 -11.09 2.87
CA LEU A 133 -10.84 -11.58 3.45
C LEU A 133 -10.74 -11.95 4.95
N PRO A 134 -9.70 -12.66 5.42
CA PRO A 134 -9.54 -12.94 6.85
C PRO A 134 -9.46 -11.67 7.70
N LEU A 135 -8.71 -10.66 7.24
CA LEU A 135 -8.60 -9.37 7.93
C LEU A 135 -9.98 -8.71 8.07
N ILE A 136 -10.74 -8.63 6.99
CA ILE A 136 -12.08 -8.03 6.99
C ILE A 136 -13.02 -8.73 7.99
N ARG A 137 -12.90 -10.06 8.12
CA ARG A 137 -13.79 -10.86 8.97
C ARG A 137 -13.41 -10.82 10.45
N THR A 138 -12.13 -10.63 10.76
CA THR A 138 -11.61 -10.78 12.14
C THR A 138 -11.28 -9.48 12.81
N TYR A 139 -10.98 -8.43 12.04
CA TYR A 139 -10.56 -7.14 12.57
C TYR A 139 -11.69 -6.46 13.35
N LYS A 140 -11.34 -5.99 14.56
CA LYS A 140 -12.18 -5.12 15.40
C LYS A 140 -11.33 -3.98 15.92
N GLN A 141 -11.73 -2.76 15.64
CA GLN A 141 -11.05 -1.58 16.16
C GLN A 141 -11.25 -1.52 17.68
N LYS A 142 -10.14 -1.57 18.43
CA LYS A 142 -10.15 -1.45 19.90
C LYS A 142 -9.99 0.00 20.35
N TYR A 143 -9.09 0.70 19.70
CA TYR A 143 -8.78 2.09 20.02
C TYR A 143 -9.45 2.98 19.00
N GLY A 144 -10.41 3.76 19.46
CA GLY A 144 -11.13 4.70 18.63
C GLY A 144 -11.69 5.83 19.48
N ARG A 145 -11.71 7.04 18.95
CA ARG A 145 -12.33 8.20 19.57
C ARG A 145 -13.85 8.10 19.41
N GLU A 146 -14.59 8.28 20.49
CA GLU A 146 -16.04 8.45 20.38
C GLU A 146 -16.37 9.83 19.78
N ARG A 147 -17.37 9.86 18.92
CA ARG A 147 -17.78 11.08 18.26
C ARG A 147 -18.57 11.96 19.22
N GLY A 148 -18.02 13.11 19.58
CA GLY A 148 -18.73 14.12 20.36
C GLY A 148 -19.72 14.94 19.51
N PRO A 149 -20.68 15.65 20.15
CA PRO A 149 -21.65 16.49 19.43
C PRO A 149 -21.01 17.65 18.64
N GLU A 150 -19.78 18.04 18.99
CA GLU A 150 -19.01 19.11 18.34
C GLU A 150 -18.09 18.62 17.22
N ASP A 151 -17.95 17.31 17.03
CA ASP A 151 -17.07 16.69 16.04
C ASP A 151 -17.67 16.77 14.63
N THR A 152 -17.81 17.99 14.12
CA THR A 152 -18.14 18.23 12.72
C THR A 152 -16.92 18.02 11.84
N ILE A 153 -17.10 17.50 10.61
CA ILE A 153 -16.00 17.27 9.66
C ILE A 153 -15.11 18.51 9.50
N GLY A 154 -15.71 19.71 9.44
CA GLY A 154 -14.98 20.97 9.34
C GLY A 154 -14.10 21.26 10.56
N HIS A 155 -14.57 20.95 11.78
CA HIS A 155 -13.81 21.11 13.01
C HIS A 155 -12.66 20.10 13.08
N ILE A 156 -12.90 18.86 12.69
CA ILE A 156 -11.86 17.80 12.61
C ILE A 156 -10.77 18.21 11.61
N VAL A 157 -11.13 18.60 10.39
CA VAL A 157 -10.17 19.00 9.35
C VAL A 157 -9.38 20.24 9.79
N GLY A 158 -10.01 21.22 10.43
CA GLY A 158 -9.33 22.40 10.96
C GLY A 158 -8.32 22.05 12.08
N GLY A 159 -8.68 21.11 12.95
CA GLY A 159 -7.82 20.62 14.04
C GLY A 159 -6.60 19.82 13.56
N VAL A 160 -6.76 19.00 12.53
CA VAL A 160 -5.71 18.11 12.02
C VAL A 160 -4.42 18.86 11.65
N PHE A 161 -4.53 19.97 10.92
CA PHE A 161 -3.34 20.73 10.54
C PHE A 161 -2.64 21.39 11.75
N SER A 162 -3.42 21.77 12.76
CA SER A 162 -2.87 22.27 14.02
C SER A 162 -2.16 21.18 14.81
N GLU A 163 -2.74 19.97 14.88
CA GLU A 163 -2.12 18.81 15.54
C GLU A 163 -0.85 18.36 14.84
N VAL A 164 -0.86 18.30 13.50
CA VAL A 164 0.34 17.99 12.70
C VAL A 164 1.42 19.05 12.95
N GLY A 165 1.06 20.35 12.96
CA GLY A 165 1.98 21.43 13.26
C GLY A 165 2.58 21.34 14.67
N HIS A 166 1.76 20.97 15.66
CA HIS A 166 2.21 20.75 17.04
C HIS A 166 3.19 19.58 17.13
N THR A 167 2.84 18.44 16.54
CA THR A 167 3.70 17.24 16.48
C THR A 167 5.04 17.54 15.79
N MET A 168 5.02 18.27 14.67
CA MET A 168 6.25 18.68 13.99
C MET A 168 7.14 19.57 14.89
N ARG A 169 6.53 20.43 15.68
CA ARG A 169 7.25 21.29 16.62
C ARG A 169 7.86 20.48 17.76
N GLU A 170 7.16 19.50 18.30
CA GLU A 170 7.68 18.59 19.32
C GLU A 170 8.85 17.76 18.80
N ILE A 171 8.73 17.18 17.59
CA ILE A 171 9.82 16.45 16.93
C ILE A 171 11.04 17.37 16.76
N ALA A 172 10.85 18.61 16.31
CA ALA A 172 11.95 19.57 16.13
C ALA A 172 12.68 19.93 17.45
N HIS A 173 11.99 19.87 18.58
CA HIS A 173 12.60 20.11 19.91
C HIS A 173 13.37 18.89 20.45
N ASN A 174 13.04 17.69 20.01
CA ASN A 174 13.73 16.46 20.40
C ASN A 174 14.79 16.09 19.37
N LYS A 175 16.06 16.48 19.63
CA LYS A 175 17.16 16.23 18.68
C LYS A 175 17.33 14.77 18.28
N THR A 176 17.11 13.84 19.19
CA THR A 176 17.23 12.39 18.91
C THR A 176 16.16 11.95 17.92
N VAL A 177 14.91 12.34 18.16
CA VAL A 177 13.79 12.03 17.26
C VAL A 177 13.97 12.71 15.91
N LEU A 178 14.39 13.98 15.90
CA LEU A 178 14.63 14.74 14.66
C LEU A 178 15.71 14.08 13.79
N VAL A 179 16.86 13.73 14.37
CA VAL A 179 17.96 13.07 13.65
C VAL A 179 17.51 11.70 13.13
N TYR A 180 16.80 10.93 13.94
CA TYR A 180 16.23 9.66 13.52
C TYR A 180 15.26 9.83 12.33
N MET A 181 14.35 10.79 12.39
CA MET A 181 13.38 11.05 11.32
C MET A 181 14.07 11.47 10.01
N ILE A 182 15.08 12.34 10.10
CA ILE A 182 15.87 12.76 8.92
C ILE A 182 16.63 11.56 8.33
N ALA A 183 17.30 10.78 9.17
CA ALA A 183 18.04 9.60 8.73
C ALA A 183 17.10 8.57 8.08
N PHE A 184 15.95 8.32 8.71
CA PHE A 184 14.92 7.41 8.17
C PHE A 184 14.36 7.90 6.84
N PHE A 185 14.11 9.21 6.71
CA PHE A 185 13.65 9.81 5.45
C PHE A 185 14.61 9.50 4.30
N PHE A 186 15.91 9.81 4.47
CA PHE A 186 16.90 9.53 3.43
C PHE A 186 17.08 8.02 3.17
N TYR A 187 17.03 7.20 4.22
CA TYR A 187 17.13 5.76 4.08
C TYR A 187 15.97 5.19 3.25
N ILE A 188 14.74 5.53 3.62
CA ILE A 188 13.56 4.98 2.94
C ILE A 188 13.42 5.51 1.50
N ASP A 189 13.78 6.79 1.27
CA ASP A 189 13.82 7.37 -0.07
C ASP A 189 14.82 6.65 -0.97
N GLY A 190 16.03 6.37 -0.47
CA GLY A 190 17.02 5.57 -1.18
C GLY A 190 16.52 4.16 -1.51
N VAL A 191 15.92 3.46 -0.55
CA VAL A 191 15.35 2.11 -0.76
C VAL A 191 14.25 2.14 -1.81
N HIS A 192 13.30 3.06 -1.71
CA HIS A 192 12.22 3.18 -2.68
C HIS A 192 12.71 3.58 -4.07
N THR A 193 13.72 4.44 -4.16
CA THR A 193 14.33 4.82 -5.44
C THR A 193 14.98 3.62 -6.12
N VAL A 194 15.75 2.82 -5.39
CA VAL A 194 16.36 1.60 -5.93
C VAL A 194 15.28 0.65 -6.44
N ILE A 195 14.27 0.34 -5.62
CA ILE A 195 13.19 -0.58 -6.01
C ILE A 195 12.41 -0.07 -7.23
N SER A 196 12.07 1.22 -7.27
CA SER A 196 11.23 1.80 -8.32
C SER A 196 11.99 2.01 -9.63
N MET A 197 13.29 2.29 -9.56
CA MET A 197 14.11 2.66 -10.72
C MET A 197 14.98 1.50 -11.25
N ALA A 198 15.12 0.40 -10.52
CA ALA A 198 15.99 -0.72 -10.89
C ALA A 198 15.71 -1.21 -12.32
N THR A 199 14.46 -1.46 -12.66
CA THR A 199 14.06 -1.96 -13.99
C THR A 199 14.32 -0.91 -15.08
N SER A 200 14.00 0.35 -14.83
CA SER A 200 14.23 1.44 -15.79
C SER A 200 15.73 1.68 -16.02
N TYR A 201 16.51 1.66 -14.95
CA TYR A 201 17.96 1.81 -15.03
C TYR A 201 18.62 0.62 -15.75
N GLY A 202 18.21 -0.60 -15.43
CA GLY A 202 18.71 -1.79 -16.12
C GLY A 202 18.39 -1.78 -17.61
N SER A 203 17.17 -1.36 -17.99
CA SER A 203 16.80 -1.20 -19.40
C SER A 203 17.66 -0.14 -20.10
N ALA A 204 17.97 0.97 -19.43
CA ALA A 204 18.86 2.01 -19.98
C ALA A 204 20.30 1.53 -20.17
N LEU A 205 20.75 0.54 -19.39
CA LEU A 205 22.04 -0.13 -19.54
C LEU A 205 22.03 -1.23 -20.63
N GLY A 206 20.88 -1.47 -21.28
CA GLY A 206 20.73 -2.48 -22.33
C GLY A 206 20.56 -3.91 -21.82
N ILE A 207 20.23 -4.09 -20.53
CA ILE A 207 19.90 -5.41 -19.98
C ILE A 207 18.55 -5.85 -20.54
N ASP A 208 18.49 -7.10 -21.01
CA ASP A 208 17.26 -7.67 -21.56
C ASP A 208 16.15 -7.71 -20.50
N SER A 209 14.92 -7.42 -20.93
CA SER A 209 13.75 -7.38 -20.05
C SER A 209 13.51 -8.68 -19.28
N THR A 210 13.86 -9.82 -19.89
CA THR A 210 13.75 -11.14 -19.22
C THR A 210 14.74 -11.27 -18.06
N GLN A 211 15.96 -10.77 -18.24
CA GLN A 211 16.97 -10.75 -17.18
C GLN A 211 16.59 -9.80 -16.05
N LEU A 212 16.01 -8.64 -16.38
CA LEU A 212 15.54 -7.67 -15.39
C LEU A 212 14.38 -8.17 -14.52
N VAL A 213 13.55 -9.05 -15.07
CA VAL A 213 12.44 -9.66 -14.32
C VAL A 213 12.94 -10.81 -13.42
N LEU A 214 14.08 -11.45 -13.78
CA LEU A 214 14.67 -12.54 -12.99
C LEU A 214 15.62 -12.05 -11.89
N ALA A 215 16.09 -10.81 -11.95
CA ALA A 215 16.98 -10.19 -10.97
C ALA A 215 16.24 -9.62 -9.77
#